data_24b61099ba14751bea7bc790b70ec2e6
#
_entry.id   24b61099ba14751bea7bc790b70ec2e6
#
_cell.length_a   1.000
_cell.length_b   1.000
_cell.length_c   1.000
_cell.angle_alpha   90.00
_cell.angle_beta   90.00
_cell.angle_gamma   90.00
#
_symmetry.space_group_name_H-M   'P 1'
#
loop_
_entity.id
_entity.type
_entity.pdbx_description
1 polymer ?
#
loop_
_entity_poly.entity_id
_entity_poly.type
_entity_poly.pdbx_seq_one_letter_code
_entity_poly.pdbx_strand_id
1 'polypeptide(L)'
;GMNAVILKHNIDAPFISHLEAKNENIKFQRIDADVTDTMKEEVSEDELKEETDALTELFRKALNNDKLEVKVEKLKSEKVSSMMILSEESRRMQEMMKMYNMYGMDPSMFGTSSTLVLNANNALVKYLFEHPEGEHTNMICEQLYDLAMISQQPLNPDEMTRFIQRSNDIMMILAK
;
A
#
# COMPACT_ATOMS: atom_id res chain seq x y z
N GLY A 1 9.48 22.06 -11.32
CA GLY A 1 9.94 20.93 -12.11
C GLY A 1 10.73 19.99 -11.23
N MET A 2 10.43 18.71 -11.28
CA MET A 2 11.21 17.67 -10.58
C MET A 2 12.21 17.06 -11.56
N ASN A 3 13.42 16.75 -11.08
CA ASN A 3 14.40 16.00 -11.83
C ASN A 3 14.22 14.52 -11.51
N ALA A 4 14.11 13.67 -12.53
CA ALA A 4 13.99 12.22 -12.37
C ALA A 4 15.16 11.52 -13.06
N VAL A 5 15.67 10.46 -12.44
CA VAL A 5 16.74 9.62 -12.97
C VAL A 5 16.25 8.17 -12.99
N ILE A 6 16.50 7.48 -14.09
CA ILE A 6 16.19 6.05 -14.19
C ILE A 6 17.44 5.26 -13.83
N LEU A 7 17.34 4.46 -12.78
CA LEU A 7 18.39 3.59 -12.28
C LEU A 7 18.07 2.14 -12.68
N LYS A 8 19.00 1.47 -13.37
CA LYS A 8 18.76 0.14 -13.96
C LYS A 8 19.63 -0.97 -13.40
N HIS A 9 20.62 -0.63 -12.58
CA HIS A 9 21.63 -1.58 -12.13
C HIS A 9 21.58 -1.81 -10.63
N ASN A 10 21.85 -3.03 -10.19
CA ASN A 10 21.85 -3.39 -8.76
C ASN A 10 22.85 -2.56 -7.92
N ILE A 11 23.88 -2.01 -8.55
CA ILE A 11 24.87 -1.14 -7.89
C ILE A 11 24.35 0.28 -7.65
N ASP A 12 23.26 0.66 -8.30
CA ASP A 12 22.74 2.03 -8.21
C ASP A 12 22.19 2.34 -6.81
N ALA A 13 21.54 1.37 -6.15
CA ALA A 13 21.03 1.56 -4.80
C ALA A 13 22.13 1.80 -3.75
N PRO A 14 23.22 0.99 -3.66
CA PRO A 14 24.37 1.30 -2.82
C PRO A 14 25.04 2.62 -3.16
N PHE A 15 25.10 2.99 -4.45
CA PHE A 15 25.69 4.26 -4.89
C PHE A 15 24.88 5.46 -4.39
N ILE A 16 23.53 5.41 -4.50
CA ILE A 16 22.64 6.45 -3.97
C ILE A 16 22.83 6.59 -2.45
N SER A 17 22.82 5.47 -1.71
CA SER A 17 23.01 5.49 -0.26
C SER A 17 24.35 6.13 0.13
N HIS A 18 25.39 5.89 -0.65
CA HIS A 18 26.69 6.53 -0.45
C HIS A 18 26.67 8.03 -0.76
N LEU A 19 25.94 8.46 -1.78
CA LEU A 19 25.78 9.88 -2.11
C LEU A 19 25.00 10.62 -1.02
N GLU A 20 23.94 10.04 -0.50
CA GLU A 20 23.15 10.60 0.61
C GLU A 20 23.98 10.71 1.88
N ALA A 21 24.79 9.69 2.19
CA ALA A 21 25.67 9.70 3.36
C ALA A 21 26.77 10.77 3.29
N LYS A 22 27.20 11.12 2.07
CA LYS A 22 28.21 12.18 1.86
C LYS A 22 27.62 13.58 1.74
N ASN A 23 26.35 13.72 1.44
CA ASN A 23 25.71 14.99 1.13
C ASN A 23 24.37 15.09 1.87
N GLU A 24 24.40 15.64 3.07
CA GLU A 24 23.20 15.77 3.93
C GLU A 24 22.04 16.54 3.28
N ASN A 25 22.31 17.33 2.24
CA ASN A 25 21.33 18.14 1.53
C ASN A 25 20.71 17.43 0.31
N ILE A 26 21.14 16.20 0.00
CA ILE A 26 20.64 15.42 -1.13
C ILE A 26 19.89 14.21 -0.58
N LYS A 27 18.63 14.08 -0.98
CA LYS A 27 17.82 12.88 -0.72
C LYS A 27 17.26 12.37 -2.04
N PHE A 28 17.37 11.07 -2.24
CA PHE A 28 16.75 10.40 -3.37
C PHE A 28 15.47 9.70 -2.89
N GLN A 29 14.40 9.92 -3.60
CA GLN A 29 13.12 9.29 -3.33
C GLN A 29 12.59 8.67 -4.62
N ARG A 30 11.98 7.52 -4.53
CA ARG A 30 11.32 6.92 -5.69
C ARG A 30 10.06 7.71 -6.03
N ILE A 31 9.73 7.75 -7.32
CA ILE A 31 8.52 8.44 -7.80
C ILE A 31 7.24 7.80 -7.24
N ASP A 32 7.30 6.49 -6.90
CA ASP A 32 6.21 5.68 -6.35
C ASP A 32 6.28 5.48 -4.82
N ALA A 33 7.21 6.17 -4.13
CA ALA A 33 7.40 6.02 -2.70
C ALA A 33 6.35 6.75 -1.85
N ASP A 34 5.68 7.72 -2.42
CA ASP A 34 4.61 8.46 -1.78
C ASP A 34 3.55 8.88 -2.82
N VAL A 35 2.33 9.09 -2.35
CA VAL A 35 1.31 9.73 -3.17
C VAL A 35 1.72 11.19 -3.32
N THR A 36 2.28 11.53 -4.49
CA THR A 36 2.74 12.90 -4.75
C THR A 36 1.56 13.88 -4.65
N ASP A 37 1.81 15.07 -4.13
CA ASP A 37 0.80 16.15 -4.01
C ASP A 37 0.11 16.45 -5.36
N THR A 38 0.77 16.11 -6.47
CA THR A 38 0.17 16.22 -7.81
C THR A 38 -0.98 15.25 -8.05
N MET A 39 -1.06 14.14 -7.30
CA MET A 39 -2.10 13.11 -7.42
C MET A 39 -3.23 13.30 -6.40
N LYS A 40 -3.03 14.14 -5.39
CA LYS A 40 -4.01 14.43 -4.34
C LYS A 40 -4.86 15.65 -4.71
N GLU A 41 -6.06 15.67 -4.19
CA GLU A 41 -6.85 16.89 -4.03
C GLU A 41 -6.42 17.58 -2.75
N GLU A 42 -6.40 18.91 -2.73
CA GLU A 42 -6.14 19.68 -1.52
C GLU A 42 -7.36 19.59 -0.60
N VAL A 43 -7.25 18.77 0.42
CA VAL A 43 -8.28 18.58 1.46
C VAL A 43 -7.61 18.73 2.81
N SER A 44 -8.32 19.34 3.79
CA SER A 44 -7.80 19.42 5.15
C SER A 44 -7.75 18.02 5.79
N GLU A 45 -6.69 17.74 6.57
CA GLU A 45 -6.57 16.48 7.30
C GLU A 45 -7.76 16.22 8.24
N ASP A 46 -8.36 17.28 8.77
CA ASP A 46 -9.52 17.21 9.65
C ASP A 46 -10.78 16.68 8.94
N GLU A 47 -10.95 16.94 7.64
CA GLU A 47 -12.09 16.45 6.85
C GLU A 47 -12.06 14.92 6.64
N LEU A 48 -10.87 14.32 6.59
CA LEU A 48 -10.71 12.89 6.35
C LEU A 48 -10.45 12.07 7.63
N LYS A 49 -10.43 12.74 8.79
CA LYS A 49 -10.08 12.09 10.05
C LYS A 49 -11.11 11.02 10.44
N GLU A 50 -12.39 11.35 10.38
CA GLU A 50 -13.46 10.40 10.70
C GLU A 50 -13.45 9.18 9.76
N GLU A 51 -13.30 9.42 8.46
CA GLU A 51 -13.18 8.33 7.46
C GLU A 51 -11.93 7.48 7.72
N THR A 52 -10.80 8.12 8.06
CA THR A 52 -9.54 7.44 8.35
C THR A 52 -9.66 6.55 9.57
N ASP A 53 -10.23 7.05 10.66
CA ASP A 53 -10.38 6.28 11.90
C ASP A 53 -11.32 5.08 11.68
N ALA A 54 -12.49 5.30 11.06
CA ALA A 54 -13.46 4.25 10.78
C ALA A 54 -12.92 3.17 9.83
N LEU A 55 -12.30 3.56 8.73
CA LEU A 55 -11.72 2.63 7.77
C LEU A 55 -10.49 1.89 8.34
N THR A 56 -9.71 2.53 9.22
CA THR A 56 -8.59 1.88 9.91
C THR A 56 -9.09 0.73 10.79
N GLU A 57 -10.11 0.97 11.61
CA GLU A 57 -10.71 -0.09 12.45
C GLU A 57 -11.29 -1.22 11.60
N LEU A 58 -12.00 -0.86 10.52
CA LEU A 58 -12.61 -1.81 9.62
C LEU A 58 -11.58 -2.74 8.97
N PHE A 59 -10.51 -2.18 8.39
CA PHE A 59 -9.46 -2.96 7.74
C PHE A 59 -8.65 -3.78 8.75
N ARG A 60 -8.34 -3.25 9.94
CA ARG A 60 -7.68 -4.01 11.00
C ARG A 60 -8.49 -5.22 11.42
N LYS A 61 -9.80 -5.05 11.62
CA LYS A 61 -10.72 -6.14 11.95
C LYS A 61 -10.79 -7.18 10.82
N ALA A 62 -11.00 -6.76 9.57
CA ALA A 62 -11.14 -7.64 8.42
C ALA A 62 -9.87 -8.47 8.16
N LEU A 63 -8.69 -7.87 8.34
CA LEU A 63 -7.39 -8.49 8.07
C LEU A 63 -6.78 -9.16 9.32
N ASN A 64 -7.43 -9.05 10.49
CA ASN A 64 -6.90 -9.49 11.77
C ASN A 64 -5.47 -8.98 12.03
N ASN A 65 -5.25 -7.70 11.73
CA ASN A 65 -3.94 -7.03 11.85
C ASN A 65 -4.06 -5.68 12.55
N ASP A 66 -3.91 -5.68 13.87
CA ASP A 66 -4.02 -4.46 14.70
C ASP A 66 -2.91 -3.42 14.42
N LYS A 67 -1.81 -3.85 13.81
CA LYS A 67 -0.67 -2.97 13.50
C LYS A 67 -0.75 -2.34 12.11
N LEU A 68 -1.80 -2.65 11.34
CA LEU A 68 -1.95 -2.07 10.00
C LEU A 68 -2.05 -0.55 10.08
N GLU A 69 -1.18 0.11 9.36
CA GLU A 69 -1.26 1.56 9.15
C GLU A 69 -2.14 1.83 7.93
N VAL A 70 -3.20 2.62 8.14
CA VAL A 70 -4.14 3.02 7.09
C VAL A 70 -4.16 4.53 6.99
N LYS A 71 -4.17 5.05 5.78
CA LYS A 71 -4.32 6.47 5.48
C LYS A 71 -5.41 6.64 4.42
N VAL A 72 -6.27 7.61 4.61
CA VAL A 72 -7.29 7.98 3.62
C VAL A 72 -6.87 9.26 2.93
N GLU A 73 -6.89 9.25 1.61
CA GLU A 73 -6.50 10.40 0.77
C GLU A 73 -7.54 10.58 -0.34
N LYS A 74 -7.83 11.81 -0.74
CA LYS A 74 -8.62 12.08 -1.94
C LYS A 74 -7.70 12.16 -3.14
N LEU A 75 -7.77 11.15 -4.01
CA LEU A 75 -6.99 11.13 -5.25
C LEU A 75 -7.82 11.69 -6.41
N LYS A 76 -7.16 12.41 -7.31
CA LYS A 76 -7.77 12.94 -8.54
C LYS A 76 -8.34 11.86 -9.45
N SER A 77 -7.80 10.64 -9.37
CA SER A 77 -8.30 9.48 -10.13
C SER A 77 -9.21 8.63 -9.26
N GLU A 78 -10.49 8.61 -9.54
CA GLU A 78 -11.48 7.74 -8.87
C GLU A 78 -11.26 6.25 -9.16
N LYS A 79 -10.48 5.91 -10.19
CA LYS A 79 -10.24 4.51 -10.62
C LYS A 79 -9.33 3.73 -9.67
N VAL A 80 -8.46 4.43 -8.94
CA VAL A 80 -7.58 3.80 -7.97
C VAL A 80 -8.33 3.70 -6.65
N SER A 81 -8.53 2.49 -6.15
CA SER A 81 -9.22 2.24 -4.88
C SER A 81 -8.27 2.27 -3.68
N SER A 82 -7.13 1.62 -3.84
CA SER A 82 -6.14 1.44 -2.78
C SER A 82 -4.74 1.32 -3.37
N MET A 83 -3.75 1.66 -2.59
CA MET A 83 -2.34 1.43 -2.90
C MET A 83 -1.57 1.16 -1.62
N MET A 84 -0.47 0.40 -1.73
CA MET A 84 0.45 0.17 -0.64
C MET A 84 1.67 1.08 -0.79
N ILE A 85 1.99 1.83 0.26
CA ILE A 85 3.21 2.63 0.33
C ILE A 85 4.18 1.92 1.28
N LEU A 86 5.39 1.70 0.80
CA LEU A 86 6.50 1.19 1.60
C LEU A 86 7.43 2.35 1.92
N SER A 87 7.83 2.49 3.19
CA SER A 87 8.90 3.44 3.52
C SER A 87 10.17 3.09 2.75
N GLU A 88 11.01 4.09 2.46
CA GLU A 88 12.30 3.85 1.78
C GLU A 88 13.18 2.87 2.56
N GLU A 89 13.14 2.94 3.88
CA GLU A 89 13.86 2.01 4.76
C GLU A 89 13.35 0.58 4.61
N SER A 90 12.03 0.37 4.62
CA SER A 90 11.39 -0.92 4.39
C SER A 90 11.77 -1.51 3.05
N ARG A 91 11.79 -0.69 2.02
CA ARG A 91 12.13 -1.09 0.66
C ARG A 91 13.59 -1.49 0.53
N ARG A 92 14.51 -0.69 1.06
CA ARG A 92 15.95 -1.00 1.08
C ARG A 92 16.23 -2.29 1.85
N MET A 93 15.50 -2.52 2.94
CA MET A 93 15.58 -3.77 3.69
C MET A 93 15.11 -4.96 2.84
N GLN A 94 14.00 -4.85 2.14
CA GLN A 94 13.50 -5.90 1.24
C GLN A 94 14.48 -6.20 0.10
N GLU A 95 15.08 -5.18 -0.51
CA GLU A 95 16.09 -5.34 -1.55
C GLU A 95 17.34 -6.07 -1.01
N MET A 96 17.78 -5.72 0.19
CA MET A 96 18.88 -6.40 0.86
C MET A 96 18.55 -7.87 1.14
N MET A 97 17.36 -8.18 1.64
CA MET A 97 16.90 -9.54 1.89
C MET A 97 16.87 -10.38 0.59
N LYS A 98 16.42 -9.79 -0.53
CA LYS A 98 16.46 -10.43 -1.84
C LYS A 98 17.89 -10.72 -2.29
N MET A 99 18.82 -9.78 -2.09
CA MET A 99 20.24 -9.98 -2.41
C MET A 99 20.89 -11.12 -1.63
N TYR A 100 20.55 -11.27 -0.35
CA TYR A 100 21.10 -12.33 0.51
C TYR A 100 20.32 -13.65 0.43
N ASN A 101 19.39 -13.77 -0.51
CA ASN A 101 18.57 -14.99 -0.72
C ASN A 101 17.80 -15.43 0.54
N MET A 102 17.45 -14.46 1.39
CA MET A 102 16.68 -14.68 2.64
C MET A 102 15.18 -14.76 2.32
N TYR A 103 14.83 -15.61 1.33
CA TYR A 103 13.44 -15.83 0.95
C TYR A 103 12.70 -16.56 2.06
N GLY A 104 11.55 -16.00 2.48
CA GLY A 104 10.67 -16.61 3.48
C GLY A 104 10.77 -16.04 4.88
N MET A 105 11.64 -15.06 5.13
CA MET A 105 11.55 -14.26 6.36
C MET A 105 10.50 -13.16 6.19
N ASP A 106 9.65 -13.02 7.19
CA ASP A 106 8.63 -11.98 7.22
C ASP A 106 9.31 -10.61 7.38
N PRO A 107 9.17 -9.69 6.40
CA PRO A 107 9.75 -8.35 6.50
C PRO A 107 9.31 -7.59 7.76
N SER A 108 8.12 -7.86 8.29
CA SER A 108 7.59 -7.23 9.50
C SER A 108 8.45 -7.50 10.74
N MET A 109 9.19 -8.61 10.77
CA MET A 109 10.12 -8.94 11.86
C MET A 109 11.29 -7.94 11.96
N PHE A 110 11.56 -7.18 10.91
CA PHE A 110 12.65 -6.21 10.82
C PHE A 110 12.17 -4.75 10.93
N GLY A 111 10.94 -4.54 11.43
CA GLY A 111 10.40 -3.19 11.64
C GLY A 111 10.03 -2.46 10.35
N THR A 112 9.83 -3.18 9.25
CA THR A 112 9.39 -2.57 8.00
C THR A 112 7.94 -2.10 8.14
N SER A 113 7.71 -0.79 7.96
CA SER A 113 6.37 -0.22 7.95
C SER A 113 5.85 -0.11 6.52
N SER A 114 4.59 -0.51 6.35
CA SER A 114 3.84 -0.31 5.12
C SER A 114 2.51 0.36 5.48
N THR A 115 2.13 1.36 4.69
CA THR A 115 0.88 2.09 4.90
C THR A 115 -0.07 1.78 3.75
N LEU A 116 -1.27 1.30 4.08
CA LEU A 116 -2.36 1.15 3.12
C LEU A 116 -3.02 2.50 2.90
N VAL A 117 -2.93 3.03 1.69
CA VAL A 117 -3.62 4.26 1.31
C VAL A 117 -4.92 3.90 0.60
N LEU A 118 -6.02 4.42 1.12
CA LEU A 118 -7.37 4.28 0.57
C LEU A 118 -7.80 5.59 -0.08
N ASN A 119 -8.43 5.49 -1.24
CA ASN A 119 -8.90 6.66 -1.97
C ASN A 119 -10.35 6.98 -1.64
N ALA A 120 -10.60 8.04 -0.88
CA ALA A 120 -11.94 8.50 -0.51
C ALA A 120 -12.83 8.84 -1.72
N ASN A 121 -12.27 9.14 -2.90
CA ASN A 121 -13.05 9.38 -4.11
C ASN A 121 -13.50 8.08 -4.81
N ASN A 122 -12.96 6.92 -4.44
CA ASN A 122 -13.32 5.65 -5.06
C ASN A 122 -14.64 5.10 -4.52
N ALA A 123 -15.49 4.60 -5.41
CA ALA A 123 -16.83 4.11 -5.06
C ALA A 123 -16.82 2.92 -4.07
N LEU A 124 -15.82 2.01 -4.16
CA LEU A 124 -15.71 0.88 -3.22
C LEU A 124 -15.31 1.36 -1.83
N VAL A 125 -14.41 2.34 -1.72
CA VAL A 125 -14.00 2.90 -0.42
C VAL A 125 -15.16 3.65 0.24
N LYS A 126 -15.93 4.43 -0.52
CA LYS A 126 -17.18 5.07 -0.04
C LYS A 126 -18.18 4.03 0.47
N TYR A 127 -18.39 2.97 -0.32
CA TYR A 127 -19.27 1.88 0.07
C TYR A 127 -18.85 1.23 1.40
N LEU A 128 -17.56 0.97 1.60
CA LEU A 128 -17.04 0.40 2.85
C LEU A 128 -17.27 1.32 4.06
N PHE A 129 -17.10 2.62 3.88
CA PHE A 129 -17.35 3.61 4.93
C PHE A 129 -18.85 3.67 5.31
N GLU A 130 -19.74 3.64 4.29
CA GLU A 130 -21.19 3.69 4.49
C GLU A 130 -21.78 2.37 5.02
N HIS A 131 -21.13 1.22 4.76
CA HIS A 131 -21.64 -0.12 5.07
C HIS A 131 -20.59 -0.97 5.84
N PRO A 132 -20.14 -0.56 7.03
CA PRO A 132 -19.09 -1.26 7.77
C PRO A 132 -19.47 -2.69 8.19
N GLU A 133 -20.76 -2.97 8.37
CA GLU A 133 -21.29 -4.30 8.73
C GLU A 133 -21.99 -5.00 7.55
N GLY A 134 -21.69 -4.60 6.32
CA GLY A 134 -22.26 -5.22 5.12
C GLY A 134 -21.83 -6.69 4.94
N GLU A 135 -22.67 -7.51 4.32
CA GLU A 135 -22.43 -8.96 4.11
C GLU A 135 -21.07 -9.25 3.45
N HIS A 136 -20.61 -8.37 2.53
CA HIS A 136 -19.39 -8.58 1.76
C HIS A 136 -18.26 -7.63 2.15
N THR A 137 -18.42 -6.83 3.18
CA THR A 137 -17.47 -5.79 3.59
C THR A 137 -16.08 -6.35 3.86
N ASN A 138 -15.98 -7.43 4.65
CA ASN A 138 -14.69 -8.05 4.94
C ASN A 138 -14.00 -8.58 3.67
N MET A 139 -14.76 -9.21 2.79
CA MET A 139 -14.26 -9.73 1.51
C MET A 139 -13.72 -8.60 0.61
N ILE A 140 -14.39 -7.45 0.58
CA ILE A 140 -13.94 -6.27 -0.18
C ILE A 140 -12.67 -5.69 0.46
N CYS A 141 -12.60 -5.56 1.78
CA CYS A 141 -11.40 -5.08 2.48
C CYS A 141 -10.17 -5.95 2.17
N GLU A 142 -10.30 -7.26 2.29
CA GLU A 142 -9.24 -8.20 1.96
C GLU A 142 -8.83 -8.12 0.50
N GLN A 143 -9.80 -7.97 -0.42
CA GLN A 143 -9.52 -7.86 -1.85
C GLN A 143 -8.77 -6.58 -2.17
N LEU A 144 -9.17 -5.43 -1.61
CA LEU A 144 -8.51 -4.15 -1.82
C LEU A 144 -7.08 -4.15 -1.24
N TYR A 145 -6.89 -4.79 -0.09
CA TYR A 145 -5.58 -4.95 0.52
C TYR A 145 -4.64 -5.77 -0.37
N ASP A 146 -5.07 -6.95 -0.83
CA ASP A 146 -4.25 -7.81 -1.66
C ASP A 146 -3.94 -7.18 -3.03
N LEU A 147 -4.89 -6.46 -3.63
CA LEU A 147 -4.66 -5.70 -4.86
C LEU A 147 -3.61 -4.60 -4.67
N ALA A 148 -3.64 -3.91 -3.53
CA ALA A 148 -2.62 -2.91 -3.18
C ALA A 148 -1.25 -3.57 -2.97
N MET A 149 -1.19 -4.72 -2.30
CA MET A 149 0.04 -5.49 -2.09
C MET A 149 0.65 -5.98 -3.40
N ILE A 150 -0.15 -6.59 -4.29
CA ILE A 150 0.31 -7.12 -5.59
C ILE A 150 0.96 -6.03 -6.45
N SER A 151 0.50 -4.79 -6.33
CA SER A 151 1.10 -3.68 -7.06
C SER A 151 2.55 -3.37 -6.64
N GLN A 152 2.96 -3.78 -5.45
CA GLN A 152 4.29 -3.53 -4.89
C GLN A 152 5.18 -4.77 -4.87
N GLN A 153 4.61 -5.93 -4.54
CA GLN A 153 5.34 -7.18 -4.43
C GLN A 153 4.42 -8.38 -4.69
N PRO A 154 4.97 -9.51 -5.16
CA PRO A 154 4.20 -10.74 -5.28
C PRO A 154 3.70 -11.19 -3.91
N LEU A 155 2.45 -11.67 -3.84
CA LEU A 155 1.93 -12.38 -2.69
C LEU A 155 2.69 -13.71 -2.49
N ASN A 156 2.80 -14.15 -1.24
CA ASN A 156 3.30 -15.50 -0.98
C ASN A 156 2.31 -16.57 -1.49
N PRO A 157 2.70 -17.84 -1.61
CA PRO A 157 1.85 -18.89 -2.19
C PRO A 157 0.49 -19.06 -1.48
N ASP A 158 0.46 -18.94 -0.15
CA ASP A 158 -0.76 -19.10 0.64
C ASP A 158 -1.69 -17.87 0.48
N GLU A 159 -1.12 -16.68 0.48
CA GLU A 159 -1.85 -15.43 0.20
C GLU A 159 -2.41 -15.44 -1.23
N MET A 160 -1.63 -15.86 -2.20
CA MET A 160 -2.06 -15.97 -3.60
C MET A 160 -3.21 -16.97 -3.75
N THR A 161 -3.16 -18.09 -3.05
CA THR A 161 -4.24 -19.08 -3.06
C THR A 161 -5.55 -18.49 -2.51
N ARG A 162 -5.48 -17.80 -1.38
CA ARG A 162 -6.65 -17.11 -0.79
C ARG A 162 -7.19 -16.01 -1.70
N PHE A 163 -6.30 -15.22 -2.30
CA PHE A 163 -6.66 -14.18 -3.25
C PHE A 163 -7.43 -14.74 -4.45
N ILE A 164 -6.94 -15.83 -5.05
CA ILE A 164 -7.61 -16.48 -6.21
C ILE A 164 -8.98 -17.02 -5.80
N GLN A 165 -9.08 -17.71 -4.67
CA GLN A 165 -10.35 -18.24 -4.18
C GLN A 165 -11.37 -17.12 -3.97
N ARG A 166 -11.00 -16.09 -3.23
CA ARG A 166 -11.86 -14.92 -2.98
C ARG A 166 -12.26 -14.22 -4.28
N SER A 167 -11.35 -14.09 -5.24
CA SER A 167 -11.66 -13.51 -6.56
C SER A 167 -12.72 -14.34 -7.29
N ASN A 168 -12.66 -15.67 -7.21
CA ASN A 168 -13.67 -16.55 -7.78
C ASN A 168 -15.02 -16.39 -7.07
N ASP A 169 -15.03 -16.27 -5.73
CA ASP A 169 -16.25 -16.06 -4.95
C ASP A 169 -16.93 -14.73 -5.32
N ILE A 170 -16.15 -13.65 -5.49
CA ILE A 170 -16.65 -12.36 -5.97
C ILE A 170 -17.28 -12.50 -7.36
N MET A 171 -16.63 -13.19 -8.28
CA MET A 171 -17.18 -13.43 -9.62
C MET A 171 -18.48 -14.25 -9.57
N MET A 172 -18.58 -15.21 -8.67
CA MET A 172 -19.81 -15.99 -8.48
C MET A 172 -20.97 -15.17 -7.91
N ILE A 173 -20.70 -14.18 -7.07
CA ILE A 173 -21.70 -13.23 -6.57
C ILE A 173 -22.24 -12.37 -7.74
N LEU A 174 -21.33 -11.89 -8.61
CA LEU A 174 -21.71 -11.08 -9.78
C LEU A 174 -22.42 -11.88 -10.88
N ALA A 175 -22.26 -13.20 -10.92
CA ALA A 175 -22.87 -14.08 -11.91
C ALA A 175 -24.30 -14.52 -11.55
N LYS A 176 -24.79 -14.19 -10.37
CA LYS A 176 -26.16 -14.45 -9.89
C LYS A 176 -27.07 -13.28 -10.21
#